data_64afea2a0de85a5f3357cd28f22c647b
#
_entry.id   64afea2a0de85a5f3357cd28f22c647b
#
_cell.length_a   1.000
_cell.length_b   1.000
_cell.length_c   1.000
_cell.angle_alpha   90.00
_cell.angle_beta   90.00
_cell.angle_gamma   90.00
#
_symmetry.space_group_name_H-M   'P 1'
#
loop_
_entity.id
_entity.type
_entity.pdbx_description
1 polymer ?
#
loop_
_entity_poly.entity_id
_entity_poly.type
_entity_poly.pdbx_seq_one_letter_code
_entity_poly.pdbx_strand_id
1 'polypeptide(L)'
;KIPTFRARRAVLSMGRQKKRKAGSSDAAIMELAVKLSPFVPMDAYKRRKLVMVLHSAGIKETPEVYLAQAYVKSGLVFSGALPCLAVFPLLAPAFLIMGIGVLFSETGKAEKAVRASREAIEYELPRFVATITQELLASRDVLSMLETYQKHAGPALKRELSIATADMRTGSYEAALTRMESRVSSAMVSNVVRGLIGVIRGDDG
;
A
#
# COMPACT_ATOMS: atom_id res chain seq x y z
N LYS A 1 -33.64 7.63 24.94
CA LYS A 1 -32.96 8.87 25.44
C LYS A 1 -31.82 9.18 24.49
N ILE A 2 -31.97 10.25 23.72
CA ILE A 2 -31.00 10.72 22.71
C ILE A 2 -29.82 11.32 23.48
N PRO A 3 -28.55 10.92 23.18
CA PRO A 3 -27.38 11.49 23.84
C PRO A 3 -27.31 13.01 23.55
N THR A 4 -27.20 13.79 24.59
CA THR A 4 -27.24 15.25 24.53
C THR A 4 -26.07 15.79 23.71
N PHE A 5 -26.29 16.87 23.00
CA PHE A 5 -25.35 17.55 22.08
C PHE A 5 -23.95 17.81 22.71
N ARG A 6 -23.89 17.91 24.04
CA ARG A 6 -22.63 18.03 24.82
C ARG A 6 -21.78 16.75 24.79
N ALA A 7 -22.41 15.57 24.89
CA ALA A 7 -21.66 14.29 24.83
C ALA A 7 -21.04 14.06 23.45
N ARG A 8 -21.73 14.46 22.39
CA ARG A 8 -21.21 14.36 21.00
C ARG A 8 -19.99 15.27 20.76
N ARG A 9 -20.00 16.50 21.35
CA ARG A 9 -18.81 17.38 21.27
C ARG A 9 -17.62 16.86 22.07
N ALA A 10 -17.86 16.26 23.25
CA ALA A 10 -16.81 15.67 24.05
C ALA A 10 -16.13 14.48 23.34
N VAL A 11 -16.90 13.60 22.70
CA VAL A 11 -16.37 12.47 21.91
C VAL A 11 -15.58 12.95 20.69
N LEU A 12 -16.08 13.97 19.98
CA LEU A 12 -15.38 14.56 18.84
C LEU A 12 -14.09 15.30 19.23
N SER A 13 -14.07 15.97 20.40
CA SER A 13 -12.86 16.62 20.91
C SER A 13 -11.82 15.60 21.39
N MET A 14 -12.22 14.51 22.02
CA MET A 14 -11.32 13.39 22.39
C MET A 14 -10.74 12.69 21.15
N GLY A 15 -11.54 12.47 20.10
CA GLY A 15 -11.07 11.91 18.83
C GLY A 15 -10.05 12.83 18.13
N ARG A 16 -10.27 14.15 18.19
CA ARG A 16 -9.36 15.14 17.61
C ARG A 16 -8.04 15.27 18.40
N GLN A 17 -8.12 15.17 19.73
CA GLN A 17 -6.94 15.20 20.60
C GLN A 17 -6.11 13.89 20.49
N LYS A 18 -6.78 12.75 20.36
CA LYS A 18 -6.12 11.45 20.13
C LYS A 18 -5.42 11.42 18.75
N LYS A 19 -6.04 12.03 17.72
CA LYS A 19 -5.45 12.14 16.38
C LYS A 19 -4.26 13.13 16.34
N ARG A 20 -4.28 14.21 17.14
CA ARG A 20 -3.15 15.15 17.27
C ARG A 20 -1.97 14.55 18.04
N LYS A 21 -2.22 13.80 19.14
CA LYS A 21 -1.18 13.10 19.90
C LYS A 21 -0.57 11.94 19.09
N ALA A 22 -1.39 11.19 18.33
CA ALA A 22 -0.90 10.17 17.42
C ALA A 22 0.00 10.76 16.33
N GLY A 23 -0.37 11.89 15.72
CA GLY A 23 0.46 12.55 14.72
C GLY A 23 1.79 13.09 15.25
N SER A 24 1.84 13.52 16.52
CA SER A 24 3.08 13.97 17.18
C SER A 24 4.02 12.80 17.51
N SER A 25 3.49 11.69 18.00
CA SER A 25 4.28 10.48 18.28
C SER A 25 4.76 9.80 16.99
N ASP A 26 3.94 9.77 15.95
CA ASP A 26 4.34 9.22 14.65
C ASP A 26 5.45 10.06 13.99
N ALA A 27 5.40 11.39 14.13
CA ALA A 27 6.47 12.27 13.66
C ALA A 27 7.78 12.04 14.41
N ALA A 28 7.74 11.89 15.75
CA ALA A 28 8.91 11.56 16.56
C ALA A 28 9.49 10.18 16.22
N ILE A 29 8.64 9.18 16.01
CA ILE A 29 9.04 7.84 15.56
C ILE A 29 9.71 7.92 14.19
N MET A 30 9.16 8.70 13.27
CA MET A 30 9.73 8.91 11.93
C MET A 30 11.10 9.58 12.00
N GLU A 31 11.27 10.61 12.81
CA GLU A 31 12.55 11.28 13.00
C GLU A 31 13.62 10.34 13.58
N LEU A 32 13.26 9.54 14.58
CA LEU A 32 14.15 8.53 15.14
C LEU A 32 14.46 7.43 14.12
N ALA A 33 13.48 7.00 13.34
CA ALA A 33 13.67 6.00 12.28
C ALA A 33 14.65 6.49 11.21
N VAL A 34 14.55 7.75 10.78
CA VAL A 34 15.50 8.35 9.83
C VAL A 34 16.91 8.38 10.41
N LYS A 35 17.09 8.75 11.68
CA LYS A 35 18.40 8.75 12.35
C LYS A 35 19.00 7.36 12.50
N LEU A 36 18.15 6.33 12.71
CA LEU A 36 18.58 4.95 12.91
C LEU A 36 18.68 4.15 11.59
N SER A 37 18.12 4.66 10.49
CA SER A 37 18.13 3.97 9.20
C SER A 37 19.53 3.55 8.71
N PRO A 38 20.63 4.31 8.91
CA PRO A 38 21.96 3.88 8.50
C PRO A 38 22.50 2.65 9.25
N PHE A 39 21.97 2.40 10.46
CA PHE A 39 22.40 1.29 11.32
C PHE A 39 21.58 0.01 11.09
N VAL A 40 20.55 0.03 10.24
CA VAL A 40 19.73 -1.15 9.95
C VAL A 40 20.48 -2.07 8.98
N PRO A 41 20.97 -3.23 9.43
CA PRO A 41 21.63 -4.17 8.55
C PRO A 41 20.62 -4.77 7.57
N MET A 42 20.84 -4.59 6.28
CA MET A 42 19.98 -5.11 5.24
C MET A 42 20.78 -5.75 4.12
N ASP A 43 20.50 -7.02 3.85
CA ASP A 43 21.06 -7.72 2.70
C ASP A 43 20.51 -7.15 1.38
N ALA A 44 21.35 -7.10 0.35
CA ALA A 44 21.03 -6.55 -0.96
C ALA A 44 19.78 -7.21 -1.59
N TYR A 45 19.59 -8.50 -1.38
CA TYR A 45 18.41 -9.22 -1.84
C TYR A 45 17.13 -8.75 -1.15
N LYS A 46 17.15 -8.67 0.19
CA LYS A 46 16.02 -8.19 1.01
C LYS A 46 15.67 -6.74 0.66
N ARG A 47 16.68 -5.91 0.43
CA ARG A 47 16.50 -4.51 0.01
C ARG A 47 15.74 -4.41 -1.31
N ARG A 48 16.17 -5.15 -2.35
CA ARG A 48 15.49 -5.15 -3.66
C ARG A 48 14.03 -5.61 -3.54
N LYS A 49 13.80 -6.72 -2.82
CA LYS A 49 12.46 -7.24 -2.59
C LYS A 49 11.58 -6.20 -1.90
N LEU A 50 12.08 -5.56 -0.85
CA LEU A 50 11.32 -4.58 -0.07
C LEU A 50 11.05 -3.29 -0.88
N VAL A 51 11.99 -2.84 -1.72
CA VAL A 51 11.76 -1.71 -2.67
C VAL A 51 10.56 -2.02 -3.57
N MET A 52 10.52 -3.21 -4.16
CA MET A 52 9.39 -3.59 -5.03
C MET A 52 8.07 -3.62 -4.26
N VAL A 53 8.06 -4.19 -3.07
CA VAL A 53 6.86 -4.28 -2.22
C VAL A 53 6.38 -2.88 -1.80
N LEU A 54 7.27 -2.01 -1.34
CA LEU A 54 6.93 -0.64 -0.94
C LEU A 54 6.41 0.19 -2.12
N HIS A 55 7.05 0.06 -3.27
CA HIS A 55 6.60 0.73 -4.50
C HIS A 55 5.20 0.25 -4.91
N SER A 56 4.96 -1.07 -4.90
CA SER A 56 3.64 -1.65 -5.21
C SER A 56 2.57 -1.27 -4.18
N ALA A 57 2.95 -1.13 -2.91
CA ALA A 57 2.07 -0.62 -1.85
C ALA A 57 1.78 0.89 -1.96
N GLY A 58 2.51 1.62 -2.81
CA GLY A 58 2.42 3.08 -2.90
C GLY A 58 3.03 3.81 -1.71
N ILE A 59 3.90 3.14 -0.95
CA ILE A 59 4.61 3.71 0.20
C ILE A 59 5.87 4.40 -0.32
N LYS A 60 6.00 5.71 -0.03
CA LYS A 60 7.11 6.55 -0.52
C LYS A 60 8.39 6.48 0.32
N GLU A 61 8.38 5.70 1.38
CA GLU A 61 9.51 5.57 2.30
C GLU A 61 10.59 4.64 1.73
N THR A 62 11.84 4.88 2.12
CA THR A 62 12.94 3.97 1.78
C THR A 62 12.85 2.69 2.61
N PRO A 63 13.32 1.54 2.09
CA PRO A 63 13.31 0.27 2.82
C PRO A 63 13.96 0.34 4.21
N GLU A 64 15.05 1.11 4.30
CA GLU A 64 15.79 1.29 5.54
C GLU A 64 14.96 2.03 6.59
N VAL A 65 14.28 3.12 6.18
CA VAL A 65 13.41 3.90 7.06
C VAL A 65 12.19 3.10 7.48
N TYR A 66 11.60 2.34 6.55
CA TYR A 66 10.46 1.47 6.86
C TYR A 66 10.79 0.41 7.92
N LEU A 67 11.93 -0.27 7.81
CA LEU A 67 12.38 -1.22 8.83
C LEU A 67 12.80 -0.52 10.12
N ALA A 68 13.48 0.62 10.02
CA ALA A 68 13.84 1.41 11.21
C ALA A 68 12.60 1.83 12.02
N GLN A 69 11.50 2.20 11.38
CA GLN A 69 10.23 2.47 12.08
C GLN A 69 9.71 1.25 12.83
N ALA A 70 9.77 0.05 12.23
CA ALA A 70 9.36 -1.18 12.90
C ALA A 70 10.23 -1.45 14.14
N TYR A 71 11.55 -1.25 14.03
CA TYR A 71 12.48 -1.40 15.16
C TYR A 71 12.25 -0.34 16.23
N VAL A 72 12.01 0.92 15.87
CA VAL A 72 11.72 2.00 16.83
C VAL A 72 10.42 1.71 17.60
N LYS A 73 9.37 1.30 16.90
CA LYS A 73 8.09 0.96 17.52
C LYS A 73 8.20 -0.25 18.45
N SER A 74 8.89 -1.31 18.03
CA SER A 74 9.14 -2.48 18.89
C SER A 74 10.04 -2.11 20.06
N GLY A 75 11.09 -1.33 19.86
CA GLY A 75 11.99 -0.83 20.91
C GLY A 75 11.27 0.01 21.96
N LEU A 76 10.29 0.82 21.56
CA LEU A 76 9.46 1.57 22.50
C LEU A 76 8.64 0.65 23.42
N VAL A 77 8.10 -0.46 22.86
CA VAL A 77 7.39 -1.47 23.65
C VAL A 77 8.35 -2.19 24.60
N PHE A 78 9.55 -2.56 24.13
CA PHE A 78 10.58 -3.16 24.98
C PHE A 78 11.07 -2.22 26.08
N SER A 79 11.21 -0.91 25.79
CA SER A 79 11.58 0.09 26.81
C SER A 79 10.55 0.20 27.93
N GLY A 80 9.26 0.02 27.63
CA GLY A 80 8.20 -0.09 28.64
C GLY A 80 8.27 -1.35 29.49
N ALA A 81 8.93 -2.40 29.00
CA ALA A 81 9.14 -3.65 29.77
C ALA A 81 10.16 -3.49 30.90
N LEU A 82 11.16 -2.60 30.76
CA LEU A 82 12.23 -2.41 31.75
C LEU A 82 11.71 -2.03 33.16
N PRO A 83 10.86 -1.00 33.34
CA PRO A 83 10.30 -0.70 34.64
C PRO A 83 9.35 -1.81 35.16
N CYS A 84 8.65 -2.50 34.27
CA CYS A 84 7.80 -3.63 34.64
C CYS A 84 8.60 -4.83 35.15
N LEU A 85 9.82 -5.07 34.66
CA LEU A 85 10.71 -6.13 35.12
C LEU A 85 11.12 -5.91 36.59
N ALA A 86 11.32 -4.63 36.99
CA ALA A 86 11.70 -4.29 38.36
C ALA A 86 10.55 -4.48 39.37
N VAL A 87 9.29 -4.25 38.93
CA VAL A 87 8.11 -4.27 39.82
C VAL A 87 7.38 -5.62 39.74
N PHE A 88 7.28 -6.23 38.56
CA PHE A 88 6.56 -7.47 38.31
C PHE A 88 7.31 -8.39 37.34
N PRO A 89 8.31 -9.16 37.80
CA PRO A 89 9.13 -10.00 36.92
C PRO A 89 8.32 -11.05 36.14
N LEU A 90 7.16 -11.45 36.65
CA LEU A 90 6.27 -12.43 36.01
C LEU A 90 5.63 -11.89 34.72
N LEU A 91 5.56 -10.56 34.53
CA LEU A 91 5.01 -9.94 33.32
C LEU A 91 6.05 -9.73 32.18
N ALA A 92 7.33 -9.92 32.49
CA ALA A 92 8.41 -9.74 31.49
C ALA A 92 8.23 -10.58 30.23
N PRO A 93 7.90 -11.89 30.28
CA PRO A 93 7.69 -12.69 29.06
C PRO A 93 6.52 -12.19 28.22
N ALA A 94 5.47 -11.64 28.82
CA ALA A 94 4.34 -11.07 28.09
C ALA A 94 4.75 -9.84 27.25
N PHE A 95 5.58 -8.96 27.80
CA PHE A 95 6.11 -7.79 27.07
C PHE A 95 7.08 -8.20 25.96
N LEU A 96 7.88 -9.25 26.14
CA LEU A 96 8.74 -9.80 25.08
C LEU A 96 7.91 -10.31 23.90
N ILE A 97 6.89 -11.13 24.17
CA ILE A 97 5.99 -11.65 23.15
C ILE A 97 5.27 -10.50 22.41
N MET A 98 4.80 -9.49 23.14
CA MET A 98 4.14 -8.33 22.56
C MET A 98 5.09 -7.51 21.70
N GLY A 99 6.33 -7.27 22.10
CA GLY A 99 7.34 -6.55 21.33
C GLY A 99 7.69 -7.26 20.02
N ILE A 100 7.85 -8.58 20.06
CA ILE A 100 8.06 -9.41 18.88
C ILE A 100 6.82 -9.35 17.96
N GLY A 101 5.61 -9.45 18.52
CA GLY A 101 4.36 -9.34 17.78
C GLY A 101 4.21 -8.00 17.04
N VAL A 102 4.59 -6.91 17.70
CA VAL A 102 4.60 -5.56 17.07
C VAL A 102 5.59 -5.52 15.90
N LEU A 103 6.80 -6.07 16.07
CA LEU A 103 7.81 -6.11 15.00
C LEU A 103 7.28 -6.85 13.76
N PHE A 104 6.73 -8.05 13.93
CA PHE A 104 6.15 -8.82 12.82
C PHE A 104 4.92 -8.13 12.20
N SER A 105 4.08 -7.49 13.00
CA SER A 105 2.92 -6.75 12.51
C SER A 105 3.33 -5.55 11.65
N GLU A 106 4.32 -4.78 12.09
CA GLU A 106 4.78 -3.59 11.36
C GLU A 106 5.48 -3.98 10.05
N THR A 107 6.38 -4.97 10.07
CA THR A 107 7.08 -5.42 8.87
C THR A 107 6.16 -6.06 7.81
N GLY A 108 5.04 -6.66 8.23
CA GLY A 108 4.05 -7.24 7.33
C GLY A 108 3.04 -6.25 6.73
N LYS A 109 3.00 -5.00 7.16
CA LYS A 109 2.01 -4.01 6.68
C LYS A 109 2.12 -3.72 5.18
N ALA A 110 3.33 -3.62 4.64
CA ALA A 110 3.55 -3.38 3.23
C ALA A 110 3.01 -4.52 2.37
N GLU A 111 3.27 -5.77 2.74
CA GLU A 111 2.75 -6.93 2.00
C GLU A 111 1.23 -7.01 2.07
N LYS A 112 0.63 -6.71 3.23
CA LYS A 112 -0.83 -6.62 3.38
C LYS A 112 -1.43 -5.52 2.49
N ALA A 113 -0.78 -4.36 2.40
CA ALA A 113 -1.22 -3.26 1.55
C ALA A 113 -1.16 -3.64 0.05
N VAL A 114 -0.11 -4.34 -0.39
CA VAL A 114 -0.01 -4.85 -1.77
C VAL A 114 -1.14 -5.86 -2.06
N ARG A 115 -1.37 -6.80 -1.15
CA ARG A 115 -2.44 -7.79 -1.28
C ARG A 115 -3.81 -7.13 -1.36
N ALA A 116 -4.11 -6.19 -0.45
CA ALA A 116 -5.38 -5.46 -0.45
C ALA A 116 -5.56 -4.62 -1.73
N SER A 117 -4.49 -3.99 -2.23
CA SER A 117 -4.52 -3.25 -3.51
C SER A 117 -4.82 -4.18 -4.68
N ARG A 118 -4.20 -5.36 -4.72
CA ARG A 118 -4.43 -6.38 -5.75
C ARG A 118 -5.87 -6.89 -5.70
N GLU A 119 -6.37 -7.26 -4.53
CA GLU A 119 -7.76 -7.72 -4.34
C GLU A 119 -8.77 -6.65 -4.77
N ALA A 120 -8.50 -5.37 -4.47
CA ALA A 120 -9.35 -4.26 -4.91
C ALA A 120 -9.37 -4.12 -6.43
N ILE A 121 -8.22 -4.30 -7.11
CA ILE A 121 -8.14 -4.30 -8.57
C ILE A 121 -8.91 -5.49 -9.15
N GLU A 122 -8.68 -6.71 -8.64
CA GLU A 122 -9.34 -7.92 -9.10
C GLU A 122 -10.87 -7.84 -8.98
N TYR A 123 -11.35 -7.23 -7.90
CA TYR A 123 -12.79 -7.02 -7.69
C TYR A 123 -13.40 -6.07 -8.73
N GLU A 124 -12.65 -5.07 -9.20
CA GLU A 124 -13.10 -4.08 -10.18
C GLU A 124 -12.95 -4.56 -11.63
N LEU A 125 -12.06 -5.53 -11.91
CA LEU A 125 -11.75 -6.00 -13.25
C LEU A 125 -12.96 -6.44 -14.09
N PRO A 126 -13.97 -7.16 -13.59
CA PRO A 126 -15.12 -7.55 -14.42
C PRO A 126 -15.87 -6.35 -14.97
N ARG A 127 -16.05 -5.29 -14.14
CA ARG A 127 -16.67 -4.04 -14.56
C ARG A 127 -15.78 -3.30 -15.58
N PHE A 128 -14.48 -3.27 -15.34
CA PHE A 128 -13.51 -2.68 -16.24
C PHE A 128 -13.58 -3.34 -17.63
N VAL A 129 -13.51 -4.67 -17.69
CA VAL A 129 -13.58 -5.44 -18.93
C VAL A 129 -14.90 -5.18 -19.67
N ALA A 130 -16.04 -5.24 -18.97
CA ALA A 130 -17.35 -4.99 -19.59
C ALA A 130 -17.43 -3.59 -20.22
N THR A 131 -16.94 -2.56 -19.53
CA THR A 131 -16.94 -1.19 -20.04
C THR A 131 -16.00 -1.05 -21.23
N ILE A 132 -14.78 -1.58 -21.15
CA ILE A 132 -13.79 -1.52 -22.22
C ILE A 132 -14.27 -2.25 -23.47
N THR A 133 -14.88 -3.43 -23.34
CA THR A 133 -15.41 -4.17 -24.48
C THR A 133 -16.47 -3.37 -25.23
N GLN A 134 -17.34 -2.65 -24.51
CA GLN A 134 -18.34 -1.78 -25.14
C GLN A 134 -17.70 -0.58 -25.85
N GLU A 135 -16.70 0.04 -25.27
CA GLU A 135 -16.01 1.19 -25.86
C GLU A 135 -15.13 0.79 -27.04
N LEU A 136 -14.52 -0.40 -27.02
CA LEU A 136 -13.74 -0.94 -28.15
C LEU A 136 -14.58 -1.17 -29.41
N LEU A 137 -15.87 -1.54 -29.25
CA LEU A 137 -16.79 -1.66 -30.37
C LEU A 137 -17.10 -0.29 -31.02
N ALA A 138 -17.01 0.79 -30.24
CA ALA A 138 -17.29 2.15 -30.72
C ALA A 138 -16.03 2.87 -31.20
N SER A 139 -14.88 2.65 -30.59
CA SER A 139 -13.61 3.30 -30.90
C SER A 139 -12.44 2.34 -30.62
N ARG A 140 -11.50 2.23 -31.56
CA ARG A 140 -10.28 1.40 -31.38
C ARG A 140 -9.15 2.13 -30.66
N ASP A 141 -9.42 3.28 -30.03
CA ASP A 141 -8.41 4.04 -29.30
C ASP A 141 -8.31 3.58 -27.84
N VAL A 142 -7.39 2.63 -27.61
CA VAL A 142 -7.13 2.05 -26.29
C VAL A 142 -6.68 3.09 -25.27
N LEU A 143 -5.89 4.11 -25.68
CA LEU A 143 -5.40 5.13 -24.75
C LEU A 143 -6.54 6.00 -24.21
N SER A 144 -7.36 6.55 -25.11
CA SER A 144 -8.52 7.40 -24.77
C SER A 144 -9.50 6.66 -23.85
N MET A 145 -9.74 5.39 -24.14
CA MET A 145 -10.60 4.51 -23.38
C MET A 145 -10.08 4.29 -21.95
N LEU A 146 -8.79 4.00 -21.77
CA LEU A 146 -8.19 3.84 -20.45
C LEU A 146 -8.22 5.14 -19.64
N GLU A 147 -8.00 6.29 -20.29
CA GLU A 147 -8.09 7.60 -19.66
C GLU A 147 -9.52 7.95 -19.22
N THR A 148 -10.50 7.56 -20.02
CA THR A 148 -11.92 7.75 -19.67
C THR A 148 -12.32 6.89 -18.50
N TYR A 149 -11.97 5.59 -18.51
CA TYR A 149 -12.26 4.71 -17.41
C TYR A 149 -11.54 5.13 -16.12
N GLN A 150 -10.30 5.63 -16.20
CA GLN A 150 -9.52 6.12 -15.06
C GLN A 150 -10.26 7.16 -14.22
N LYS A 151 -11.14 7.97 -14.80
CA LYS A 151 -11.93 8.98 -14.07
C LYS A 151 -12.90 8.36 -13.07
N HIS A 152 -13.37 7.15 -13.36
CA HIS A 152 -14.38 6.41 -12.60
C HIS A 152 -13.80 5.21 -11.83
N ALA A 153 -12.52 4.91 -12.05
CA ALA A 153 -11.84 3.78 -11.42
C ALA A 153 -11.62 3.99 -9.93
N GLY A 154 -11.66 2.90 -9.18
CA GLY A 154 -11.28 2.88 -7.77
C GLY A 154 -9.80 3.23 -7.56
N PRO A 155 -9.41 3.64 -6.35
CA PRO A 155 -8.10 4.24 -6.11
C PRO A 155 -6.91 3.34 -6.48
N ALA A 156 -7.05 2.02 -6.33
CA ALA A 156 -6.00 1.07 -6.66
C ALA A 156 -5.82 0.94 -8.18
N LEU A 157 -6.91 0.67 -8.92
CA LEU A 157 -6.89 0.55 -10.37
C LEU A 157 -6.59 1.88 -11.05
N LYS A 158 -7.14 3.00 -10.55
CA LYS A 158 -6.86 4.34 -11.03
C LYS A 158 -5.37 4.67 -11.04
N ARG A 159 -4.64 4.29 -9.97
CA ARG A 159 -3.19 4.51 -9.88
C ARG A 159 -2.45 3.74 -10.96
N GLU A 160 -2.77 2.45 -11.16
CA GLU A 160 -2.11 1.62 -12.16
C GLU A 160 -2.43 2.08 -13.59
N LEU A 161 -3.69 2.46 -13.86
CA LEU A 161 -4.09 3.03 -15.15
C LEU A 161 -3.39 4.36 -15.42
N SER A 162 -3.24 5.23 -14.41
CA SER A 162 -2.52 6.50 -14.54
C SER A 162 -1.06 6.31 -14.95
N ILE A 163 -0.39 5.31 -14.37
CA ILE A 163 0.99 4.98 -14.74
C ILE A 163 1.03 4.39 -16.15
N ALA A 164 0.12 3.46 -16.47
CA ALA A 164 0.07 2.81 -17.77
C ALA A 164 -0.21 3.82 -18.90
N THR A 165 -1.18 4.73 -18.73
CA THR A 165 -1.50 5.77 -19.73
C THR A 165 -0.36 6.78 -19.90
N ALA A 166 0.34 7.14 -18.81
CA ALA A 166 1.52 7.98 -18.90
C ALA A 166 2.66 7.28 -19.68
N ASP A 167 2.88 6.00 -19.42
CA ASP A 167 3.86 5.17 -20.14
C ASP A 167 3.51 5.03 -21.63
N MET A 168 2.20 4.90 -21.97
CA MET A 168 1.72 4.81 -23.34
C MET A 168 1.95 6.09 -24.13
N ARG A 169 1.84 7.25 -23.49
CA ARG A 169 2.08 8.55 -24.15
C ARG A 169 3.55 8.75 -24.52
N THR A 170 4.47 8.12 -23.83
CA THR A 170 5.92 8.28 -24.01
C THR A 170 6.61 7.11 -24.70
N GLY A 171 5.89 5.99 -24.90
CA GLY A 171 6.48 4.76 -25.40
C GLY A 171 5.49 3.83 -26.11
N SER A 172 5.87 2.55 -26.21
CA SER A 172 5.01 1.53 -26.82
C SER A 172 3.86 1.15 -25.87
N TYR A 173 2.66 1.04 -26.42
CA TYR A 173 1.46 0.59 -25.70
C TYR A 173 1.61 -0.80 -25.12
N GLU A 174 2.19 -1.74 -25.87
CA GLU A 174 2.46 -3.10 -25.40
C GLU A 174 3.41 -3.11 -24.22
N ALA A 175 4.50 -2.35 -24.30
CA ALA A 175 5.47 -2.27 -23.20
C ALA A 175 4.86 -1.63 -21.94
N ALA A 176 3.98 -0.63 -22.10
CA ALA A 176 3.27 -0.01 -20.98
C ALA A 176 2.33 -0.99 -20.28
N LEU A 177 1.54 -1.75 -21.04
CA LEU A 177 0.63 -2.77 -20.53
C LEU A 177 1.38 -3.93 -19.87
N THR A 178 2.48 -4.40 -20.46
CA THR A 178 3.32 -5.45 -19.88
C THR A 178 3.95 -5.01 -18.54
N ARG A 179 4.37 -3.74 -18.44
CA ARG A 179 4.84 -3.17 -17.16
C ARG A 179 3.73 -3.10 -16.12
N MET A 180 2.50 -2.74 -16.51
CA MET A 180 1.34 -2.76 -15.61
C MET A 180 1.06 -4.19 -15.10
N GLU A 181 1.08 -5.19 -15.98
CA GLU A 181 0.93 -6.61 -15.63
C GLU A 181 1.95 -7.04 -14.58
N SER A 182 3.23 -6.71 -14.80
CA SER A 182 4.31 -7.07 -13.87
C SER A 182 4.17 -6.41 -12.49
N ARG A 183 3.62 -5.20 -12.41
CA ARG A 183 3.39 -4.49 -11.14
C ARG A 183 2.24 -5.10 -10.33
N VAL A 184 1.13 -5.44 -10.99
CA VAL A 184 -0.06 -5.96 -10.30
C VAL A 184 0.09 -7.45 -9.97
N SER A 185 0.83 -8.22 -10.79
CA SER A 185 1.11 -9.65 -10.60
C SER A 185 -0.15 -10.50 -10.34
N SER A 186 -1.21 -10.29 -11.12
CA SER A 186 -2.49 -11.00 -11.03
C SER A 186 -2.78 -11.73 -12.34
N ALA A 187 -3.20 -13.00 -12.24
CA ALA A 187 -3.59 -13.79 -13.41
C ALA A 187 -4.78 -13.17 -14.17
N MET A 188 -5.71 -12.55 -13.44
CA MET A 188 -6.85 -11.85 -14.06
C MET A 188 -6.39 -10.64 -14.86
N VAL A 189 -5.47 -9.84 -14.31
CA VAL A 189 -4.88 -8.68 -14.99
C VAL A 189 -4.09 -9.13 -16.22
N SER A 190 -3.32 -10.22 -16.12
CA SER A 190 -2.58 -10.80 -17.25
C SER A 190 -3.50 -11.16 -18.43
N ASN A 191 -4.64 -11.74 -18.16
CA ASN A 191 -5.61 -12.08 -19.20
C ASN A 191 -6.18 -10.82 -19.89
N VAL A 192 -6.51 -9.80 -19.10
CA VAL A 192 -7.02 -8.51 -19.63
C VAL A 192 -5.95 -7.82 -20.48
N VAL A 193 -4.72 -7.76 -19.98
CA VAL A 193 -3.58 -7.14 -20.70
C VAL A 193 -3.33 -7.85 -22.03
N ARG A 194 -3.34 -9.18 -22.05
CA ARG A 194 -3.17 -9.94 -23.31
C ARG A 194 -4.29 -9.64 -24.30
N GLY A 195 -5.54 -9.57 -23.84
CA GLY A 195 -6.67 -9.17 -24.69
C GLY A 195 -6.48 -7.77 -25.27
N LEU A 196 -6.07 -6.80 -24.46
CA LEU A 196 -5.78 -5.42 -24.94
C LEU A 196 -4.62 -5.37 -25.94
N ILE A 197 -3.55 -6.15 -25.72
CA ILE A 197 -2.41 -6.25 -26.65
C ILE A 197 -2.88 -6.87 -27.97
N GLY A 198 -3.75 -7.90 -27.94
CA GLY A 198 -4.34 -8.48 -29.13
C GLY A 198 -5.09 -7.45 -29.96
N VAL A 199 -5.93 -6.63 -29.32
CA VAL A 199 -6.66 -5.54 -29.99
C VAL A 199 -5.70 -4.51 -30.61
N ILE A 200 -4.62 -4.13 -29.90
CA ILE A 200 -3.61 -3.18 -30.41
C ILE A 200 -2.89 -3.74 -31.64
N ARG A 201 -2.63 -5.05 -31.69
CA ARG A 201 -2.01 -5.73 -32.84
C ARG A 201 -2.95 -5.95 -34.01
N GLY A 202 -4.25 -5.81 -33.79
CA GLY A 202 -5.25 -6.10 -34.79
C GLY A 202 -5.53 -7.60 -34.94
N ASP A 203 -5.17 -8.42 -33.96
CA ASP A 203 -5.58 -9.81 -33.86
C ASP A 203 -7.08 -9.85 -33.53
N ASP A 204 -7.91 -9.86 -34.55
CA ASP A 204 -9.33 -10.17 -34.43
C ASP A 204 -9.44 -11.65 -34.06
N GLY A 205 -9.50 -11.93 -32.71
CA GLY A 205 -9.75 -13.24 -32.16
C GLY A 205 -11.24 -13.61 -32.16
#